data_00bd13f929323e09fdf87c78ba573fd1
#
_entry.id   00bd13f929323e09fdf87c78ba573fd1
#
_cell.length_a   1.000
_cell.length_b   1.000
_cell.length_c   1.000
_cell.angle_alpha   90.00
_cell.angle_beta   90.00
_cell.angle_gamma   90.00
#
_symmetry.space_group_name_H-M   'P 1'
#
loop_
_entity.id
_entity.type
_entity.pdbx_description
1 polymer ?
#
loop_
_entity_poly.entity_id
_entity_poly.type
_entity_poly.pdbx_seq_one_letter_code
_entity_poly.pdbx_strand_id
1 'polypeptide(L)' 'RAVLARAEAERQLMEAVRAARADGASWAEIGVLLGTSAQAAQQRYGKHVPAA' A
#
# COMPACT_ATOMS: atom_id res chain seq x y z
N ARG A 1 13.86 -3.16 18.03
CA ARG A 1 14.31 -1.80 17.75
C ARG A 1 13.33 -1.06 16.89
N ALA A 2 13.22 0.25 17.12
CA ALA A 2 12.24 1.06 16.44
C ALA A 2 12.44 1.05 14.92
N VAL A 3 13.69 1.11 14.47
CA VAL A 3 13.99 1.14 13.05
C VAL A 3 13.56 -0.16 12.36
N LEU A 4 13.89 -1.28 12.96
CA LEU A 4 13.54 -2.58 12.37
C LEU A 4 12.03 -2.81 12.41
N ALA A 5 11.37 -2.40 13.49
CA ALA A 5 9.92 -2.54 13.60
C ALA A 5 9.21 -1.71 12.53
N ARG A 6 9.74 -0.51 12.27
CA ARG A 6 9.16 0.37 11.27
C ARG A 6 9.32 -0.19 9.86
N ALA A 7 10.51 -0.71 9.55
CA ALA A 7 10.75 -1.30 8.24
C ALA A 7 9.85 -2.52 8.02
N GLU A 8 9.67 -3.32 9.05
CA GLU A 8 8.81 -4.49 8.97
C GLU A 8 7.35 -4.07 8.75
N ALA A 9 6.88 -3.05 9.47
CA ALA A 9 5.52 -2.56 9.31
C ALA A 9 5.29 -2.05 7.90
N GLU A 10 6.25 -1.34 7.34
CA GLU A 10 6.15 -0.82 5.98
C GLU A 10 6.10 -1.94 4.97
N ARG A 11 6.89 -2.97 5.16
CA ARG A 11 6.89 -4.13 4.28
C ARG A 11 5.55 -4.84 4.32
N GLN A 12 4.97 -4.98 5.51
CA GLN A 12 3.67 -5.61 5.65
C GLN A 12 2.57 -4.79 4.98
N LEU A 13 2.64 -3.47 5.10
CA LEU A 13 1.69 -2.61 4.41
C LEU A 13 1.79 -2.75 2.91
N MET A 14 3.01 -2.80 2.39
CA MET A 14 3.21 -2.98 0.96
C MET A 14 2.64 -4.31 0.47
N GLU A 15 2.83 -5.38 1.25
CA GLU A 15 2.27 -6.67 0.91
C GLU A 15 0.74 -6.64 0.91
N ALA A 16 0.16 -5.96 1.90
CA ALA A 16 -1.29 -5.83 1.97
C ALA A 16 -1.83 -5.04 0.78
N VAL A 17 -1.15 -3.97 0.39
CA VAL A 17 -1.56 -3.19 -0.77
C VAL A 17 -1.47 -4.02 -2.04
N ARG A 18 -0.40 -4.78 -2.19
CA ARG A 18 -0.23 -5.64 -3.34
C ARG A 18 -1.37 -6.67 -3.43
N ALA A 19 -1.69 -7.30 -2.31
CA ALA A 19 -2.76 -8.29 -2.28
C ALA A 19 -4.10 -7.65 -2.60
N ALA A 20 -4.37 -6.47 -2.08
CA ALA A 20 -5.61 -5.76 -2.35
C ALA A 20 -5.73 -5.41 -3.84
N ARG A 21 -4.64 -4.95 -4.43
CA ARG A 21 -4.66 -4.63 -5.86
C ARG A 21 -4.89 -5.88 -6.71
N ALA A 22 -4.28 -6.98 -6.32
CA ALA A 22 -4.47 -8.26 -7.02
C ALA A 22 -5.92 -8.71 -6.96
N ASP A 23 -6.61 -8.36 -5.87
CA ASP A 23 -8.04 -8.67 -5.70
C ASP A 23 -8.95 -7.68 -6.42
N GLY A 24 -8.39 -6.68 -7.06
CA GLY A 24 -9.17 -5.72 -7.82
C GLY A 24 -9.50 -4.42 -7.09
N ALA A 25 -8.93 -4.19 -5.93
CA ALA A 25 -9.17 -2.95 -5.20
C ALA A 25 -8.60 -1.76 -5.96
N SER A 26 -9.35 -0.67 -6.00
CA SER A 26 -8.90 0.56 -6.62
C SER A 26 -7.97 1.31 -5.67
N TRP A 27 -7.21 2.24 -6.23
CA TRP A 27 -6.37 3.09 -5.39
C TRP A 27 -7.22 3.95 -4.44
N ALA A 28 -8.44 4.30 -4.85
CA ALA A 28 -9.35 5.02 -3.96
C ALA A 28 -9.72 4.17 -2.75
N GLU A 29 -10.01 2.90 -2.98
CA GLU A 29 -10.32 1.99 -1.88
C GLU A 29 -9.13 1.80 -0.95
N ILE A 30 -7.96 1.64 -1.54
CA ILE A 30 -6.73 1.49 -0.75
C ILE A 30 -6.47 2.76 0.05
N GLY A 31 -6.68 3.92 -0.56
CA GLY A 31 -6.51 5.18 0.15
C GLY A 31 -7.42 5.28 1.36
N VAL A 32 -8.68 4.86 1.22
CA VAL A 32 -9.61 4.88 2.34
C VAL A 32 -9.09 3.99 3.47
N LEU A 33 -8.61 2.80 3.15
CA LEU A 33 -8.10 1.88 4.16
C LEU A 33 -6.87 2.43 4.87
N LEU A 34 -6.03 3.16 4.14
CA LEU A 34 -4.80 3.72 4.69
C LEU A 34 -4.99 5.10 5.31
N GLY A 35 -6.18 5.70 5.14
CA GLY A 35 -6.43 7.03 5.64
C GLY A 35 -5.79 8.12 4.80
N THR A 36 -5.68 7.90 3.48
CA THR A 36 -5.07 8.86 2.58
C THR A 36 -5.85 8.91 1.28
N SER A 37 -5.43 9.78 0.35
CA SER A 37 -6.07 9.89 -0.95
C SER A 37 -5.61 8.80 -1.89
N ALA A 38 -6.40 8.56 -2.95
CA ALA A 38 -6.02 7.61 -3.98
C ALA A 38 -4.68 7.97 -4.60
N GLN A 39 -4.49 9.25 -4.89
CA GLN A 39 -3.26 9.72 -5.51
C GLN A 39 -2.06 9.49 -4.61
N ALA A 40 -2.19 9.79 -3.32
CA ALA A 40 -1.10 9.60 -2.38
C ALA A 40 -0.76 8.12 -2.22
N ALA A 41 -1.78 7.27 -2.16
CA ALA A 41 -1.56 5.82 -2.06
C ALA A 41 -0.83 5.31 -3.30
N GLN A 42 -1.24 5.76 -4.47
CA GLN A 42 -0.60 5.34 -5.71
C GLN A 42 0.84 5.80 -5.80
N GLN A 43 1.11 7.04 -5.40
CA GLN A 43 2.47 7.55 -5.41
C GLN A 43 3.37 6.79 -4.46
N ARG A 44 2.83 6.40 -3.31
CA ARG A 44 3.62 5.73 -2.31
C ARG A 44 3.88 4.27 -2.64
N TYR A 45 2.88 3.57 -3.15
CA TYR A 45 2.96 2.12 -3.35
C TYR A 45 2.94 1.70 -4.81
N GLY A 46 2.59 2.58 -5.72
CA GLY A 46 2.44 2.21 -7.12
C GLY A 46 3.70 1.66 -7.77
N LYS A 47 4.87 2.11 -7.30
CA LYS A 47 6.13 1.63 -7.84
C LYS A 47 6.42 0.18 -7.48
N HIS A 48 5.84 -0.27 -6.38
CA HIS A 48 6.12 -1.60 -5.84
C HIS A 48 5.03 -2.60 -6.15
N VAL A 49 3.94 -2.15 -6.77
CA VAL A 49 2.80 -3.01 -7.07
C VAL A 49 2.62 -3.03 -8.58
N PRO A 50 2.66 -4.21 -9.21
CA PRO A 50 2.50 -4.29 -10.67
C PRO A 50 1.15 -3.72 -11.10
N ALA A 51 1.12 -3.16 -12.29
CA ALA A 51 -0.14 -2.70 -12.86
C ALA A 51 -1.05 -3.90 -13.06
N ALA A 52 -2.28 -3.74 -12.66
CA ALA A 52 -3.23 -4.84 -12.73
C ALA A 52 -3.59 -5.15 -14.19
#